data_8954eae1768d16e0498d77b6814cf271
#
_entry.id   8954eae1768d16e0498d77b6814cf271
#
_cell.length_a   1.000
_cell.length_b   1.000
_cell.length_c   1.000
_cell.angle_alpha   90.00
_cell.angle_beta   90.00
_cell.angle_gamma   90.00
#
_symmetry.space_group_name_H-M   'P 1'
#
loop_
_entity.id
_entity.type
_entity.pdbx_description
1 polymer ?
#
loop_
_entity_poly.entity_id
_entity_poly.type
_entity_poly.pdbx_seq_one_letter_code
_entity_poly.pdbx_strand_id
1 'polypeptide(L)'
;MHWRLLLGLSLVGNLILAAGWLWFTPRGQAPLTRSAILPDATNGMRIKTAVVVRRQFFSWQEVESDAYPTYIKNLRDINCPEQTIRDIIIADVNALFARRRAVEIFTPDQQWWRAEPDPVVAQTAAAKDRELETERRNLLSALLSPNWEGGDLMSLPRPSRLPIPLDGPVLGSLPADVKESVEQISLHAADQVEEYLAAQRRVGKNPDPAELARLRQQTRKELTAVLTPAQLEEFLLRYSDNARALRTEFAQLKFFNATPDEFRSVFRTLDPLNDQLAQLDYSTPQGAQQRDALVAQGEEALKLALGEKRYAEYRLLHDERYRDAYAEAQKAGAPETAGALYAIKVAAAEELARIKEKAGLTDEQRAIELKRAELEQLKANAQALGQEDPSEPAKPAPKPPPSQIHTVANGEGLDRLARLYGVQPSDLRAANPGVNFEKLKAGDKVSVPLSLIYPNLPTPGQ
;
A
#
# COMPACT_ATOMS: atom_id res chain seq x y z
N MET A 1 -45.42 24.70 -10.49
CA MET A 1 -46.32 25.44 -9.55
C MET A 1 -46.79 24.55 -8.39
N HIS A 2 -46.73 23.24 -8.47
CA HIS A 2 -47.27 22.33 -7.43
C HIS A 2 -46.34 22.08 -6.21
N TRP A 3 -45.04 22.30 -6.30
CA TRP A 3 -44.11 22.11 -5.18
C TRP A 3 -44.33 23.11 -4.02
N ARG A 4 -44.63 24.39 -4.34
CA ARG A 4 -44.92 25.39 -3.30
C ARG A 4 -46.15 25.06 -2.47
N LEU A 5 -47.14 24.38 -3.10
CA LEU A 5 -48.33 23.88 -2.42
C LEU A 5 -48.03 22.71 -1.49
N LEU A 6 -47.12 21.79 -1.91
CA LEU A 6 -46.69 20.64 -1.11
C LEU A 6 -45.86 21.07 0.11
N LEU A 7 -44.96 22.06 -0.06
CA LEU A 7 -44.21 22.65 1.05
C LEU A 7 -45.12 23.36 2.05
N GLY A 8 -46.14 24.10 1.59
CA GLY A 8 -47.15 24.71 2.44
C GLY A 8 -47.97 23.71 3.24
N LEU A 9 -48.37 22.59 2.60
CA LEU A 9 -49.11 21.50 3.26
C LEU A 9 -48.26 20.76 4.30
N SER A 10 -46.98 20.55 4.05
CA SER A 10 -46.03 19.94 4.99
C SER A 10 -45.79 20.84 6.21
N LEU A 11 -45.67 22.16 6.00
CA LEU A 11 -45.47 23.11 7.09
C LEU A 11 -46.72 23.20 8.00
N VAL A 12 -47.92 23.21 7.41
CA VAL A 12 -49.19 23.19 8.15
C VAL A 12 -49.35 21.87 8.91
N GLY A 13 -49.01 20.74 8.31
CA GLY A 13 -49.03 19.43 8.98
C GLY A 13 -48.11 19.36 10.20
N ASN A 14 -46.89 19.88 10.10
CA ASN A 14 -45.97 19.94 11.23
C ASN A 14 -46.43 20.93 12.34
N LEU A 15 -47.04 22.05 11.98
CA LEU A 15 -47.63 22.99 12.98
C LEU A 15 -48.81 22.36 13.72
N ILE A 16 -49.67 21.60 13.05
CA ILE A 16 -50.79 20.87 13.69
C ILE A 16 -50.27 19.78 14.64
N LEU A 17 -49.23 19.05 14.25
CA LEU A 17 -48.59 18.04 15.11
C LEU A 17 -47.93 18.68 16.35
N ALA A 18 -47.22 19.79 16.18
CA ALA A 18 -46.60 20.53 17.29
C ALA A 18 -47.68 21.12 18.26
N ALA A 19 -48.78 21.66 17.73
CA ALA A 19 -49.89 22.16 18.53
C ALA A 19 -50.62 21.01 19.26
N GLY A 20 -50.80 19.86 18.60
CA GLY A 20 -51.36 18.64 19.20
C GLY A 20 -50.49 18.14 20.35
N TRP A 21 -49.17 18.12 20.16
CA TRP A 21 -48.21 17.68 21.19
C TRP A 21 -48.24 18.61 22.42
N LEU A 22 -48.33 19.91 22.23
CA LEU A 22 -48.49 20.92 23.30
C LEU A 22 -49.84 20.82 24.04
N TRP A 23 -50.89 20.31 23.39
CA TRP A 23 -52.21 20.13 24.00
C TRP A 23 -52.33 18.80 24.74
N PHE A 24 -51.69 17.74 24.26
CA PHE A 24 -51.73 16.40 24.85
C PHE A 24 -50.61 16.11 25.87
N THR A 25 -49.63 16.99 26.07
CA THR A 25 -48.73 16.86 27.20
C THR A 25 -49.47 17.12 28.50
N PRO A 26 -49.64 16.16 29.39
CA PRO A 26 -50.29 16.39 30.65
C PRO A 26 -49.46 17.44 31.44
N ARG A 27 -49.97 18.61 31.61
CA ARG A 27 -49.40 19.58 32.52
C ARG A 27 -49.41 18.95 33.89
N GLY A 28 -48.22 18.59 34.36
CA GLY A 28 -48.01 17.98 35.66
C GLY A 28 -48.65 18.80 36.74
N GLN A 29 -49.83 18.37 37.19
CA GLN A 29 -50.39 18.83 38.44
C GLN A 29 -49.49 18.29 39.53
N ALA A 30 -48.86 19.19 40.26
CA ALA A 30 -48.24 18.82 41.51
C ALA A 30 -49.27 18.11 42.42
N PRO A 31 -48.98 16.95 42.98
CA PRO A 31 -49.91 16.29 43.87
C PRO A 31 -50.08 17.16 45.15
N LEU A 32 -51.22 17.83 45.26
CA LEU A 32 -51.66 18.37 46.49
C LEU A 32 -51.95 17.16 47.43
N THR A 33 -51.04 16.94 48.34
CA THR A 33 -51.23 16.00 49.45
C THR A 33 -52.38 16.48 50.31
N ARG A 34 -53.58 15.94 50.08
CA ARG A 34 -54.72 16.09 50.95
C ARG A 34 -54.55 15.06 52.08
N SER A 35 -54.09 15.55 53.24
CA SER A 35 -54.09 14.76 54.46
C SER A 35 -55.55 14.47 54.86
N ALA A 36 -56.01 13.26 54.61
CA ALA A 36 -57.20 12.73 55.26
C ALA A 36 -56.82 12.30 56.68
N ILE A 37 -57.27 13.03 57.67
CA ILE A 37 -57.24 12.65 59.06
C ILE A 37 -58.40 11.66 59.27
N LEU A 38 -58.07 10.39 59.52
CA LEU A 38 -58.96 9.41 60.13
C LEU A 38 -58.46 9.10 61.52
N PRO A 39 -59.28 9.11 62.53
CA PRO A 39 -58.84 8.81 63.88
C PRO A 39 -58.91 7.32 64.17
N ASP A 40 -58.00 6.94 64.96
CA ASP A 40 -58.03 5.99 66.02
C ASP A 40 -57.52 4.55 65.89
N ALA A 41 -56.70 4.28 66.86
CA ALA A 41 -56.44 3.06 67.67
C ALA A 41 -55.69 1.93 66.96
N THR A 42 -54.43 1.80 67.23
CA THR A 42 -53.82 0.80 68.04
C THR A 42 -52.29 0.88 67.97
N ASN A 43 -51.64 0.70 69.11
CA ASN A 43 -50.20 0.72 69.28
C ASN A 43 -49.49 -0.26 68.35
N GLY A 44 -48.97 0.24 67.29
CA GLY A 44 -48.02 -0.43 66.37
C GLY A 44 -46.93 0.55 66.07
N MET A 45 -45.72 0.22 66.42
CA MET A 45 -44.51 0.96 66.16
C MET A 45 -44.39 1.27 64.61
N ARG A 46 -44.84 2.46 64.21
CA ARG A 46 -44.73 2.91 62.80
C ARG A 46 -43.27 3.22 62.48
N ILE A 47 -42.59 2.31 61.84
CA ILE A 47 -41.33 2.59 61.18
C ILE A 47 -41.64 3.56 60.02
N LYS A 48 -41.35 4.83 60.20
CA LYS A 48 -41.37 5.82 59.07
C LYS A 48 -40.16 5.54 58.22
N THR A 49 -40.33 4.78 57.15
CA THR A 49 -39.31 4.64 56.12
C THR A 49 -39.31 5.94 55.30
N ALA A 50 -38.40 6.85 55.61
CA ALA A 50 -38.13 8.01 54.76
C ALA A 50 -37.23 7.52 53.60
N VAL A 51 -37.79 7.42 52.40
CA VAL A 51 -36.99 7.21 51.19
C VAL A 51 -36.24 8.53 50.94
N VAL A 52 -34.98 8.57 51.39
CA VAL A 52 -34.07 9.67 51.05
C VAL A 52 -33.56 9.38 49.63
N VAL A 53 -34.19 10.03 48.62
CA VAL A 53 -33.67 10.03 47.27
C VAL A 53 -32.42 10.93 47.28
N ARG A 54 -31.25 10.33 47.49
CA ARG A 54 -29.98 11.01 47.19
C ARG A 54 -29.83 11.07 45.69
N ARG A 55 -30.00 12.24 45.08
CA ARG A 55 -29.50 12.47 43.73
C ARG A 55 -27.98 12.43 43.78
N GLN A 56 -27.36 11.35 43.29
CA GLN A 56 -25.92 11.31 43.07
C GLN A 56 -25.66 12.13 41.79
N PHE A 57 -24.96 13.22 41.95
CA PHE A 57 -24.39 13.95 40.82
C PHE A 57 -22.99 13.44 40.63
N PHE A 58 -22.68 12.88 39.49
CA PHE A 58 -21.32 12.50 39.08
C PHE A 58 -21.00 13.14 37.75
N SER A 59 -19.74 13.48 37.56
CA SER A 59 -19.18 13.89 36.26
C SER A 59 -18.63 12.64 35.56
N TRP A 60 -18.82 12.50 34.26
CA TRP A 60 -18.21 11.43 33.50
C TRP A 60 -16.68 11.42 33.64
N GLN A 61 -16.04 12.58 33.75
CA GLN A 61 -14.60 12.71 33.98
C GLN A 61 -14.14 12.06 35.31
N GLU A 62 -15.02 11.95 36.30
CA GLU A 62 -14.71 11.26 37.59
C GLU A 62 -14.88 9.74 37.48
N VAL A 63 -15.68 9.29 36.51
CA VAL A 63 -15.97 7.86 36.28
C VAL A 63 -14.98 7.25 35.31
N GLU A 64 -14.63 7.97 34.24
CA GLU A 64 -13.66 7.53 33.24
C GLU A 64 -12.27 7.36 33.85
N SER A 65 -11.54 6.33 33.39
CA SER A 65 -10.17 6.07 33.79
C SER A 65 -9.43 5.32 32.69
N ASP A 66 -8.17 5.68 32.46
CA ASP A 66 -7.30 4.98 31.52
C ASP A 66 -7.04 3.53 31.92
N ALA A 67 -7.19 3.23 33.22
CA ALA A 67 -7.08 1.87 33.75
C ALA A 67 -8.44 1.17 33.77
N TYR A 68 -8.69 0.26 32.84
CA TYR A 68 -9.97 -0.46 32.73
C TYR A 68 -10.49 -1.07 34.03
N PRO A 69 -9.67 -1.72 34.89
CA PRO A 69 -10.17 -2.24 36.17
C PRO A 69 -10.74 -1.13 37.10
N THR A 70 -10.11 0.05 37.08
CA THR A 70 -10.58 1.22 37.84
C THR A 70 -11.84 1.78 37.19
N TYR A 71 -11.91 1.88 35.87
CA TYR A 71 -13.09 2.33 35.14
C TYR A 71 -14.31 1.44 35.43
N ILE A 72 -14.16 0.12 35.36
CA ILE A 72 -15.22 -0.86 35.71
C ILE A 72 -15.67 -0.68 37.14
N LYS A 73 -14.72 -0.52 38.07
CA LYS A 73 -15.04 -0.27 39.49
C LYS A 73 -15.84 1.02 39.67
N ASN A 74 -15.41 2.11 39.08
CA ASN A 74 -16.11 3.41 39.17
C ASN A 74 -17.53 3.33 38.59
N LEU A 75 -17.73 2.62 37.47
CA LEU A 75 -19.06 2.37 36.89
C LEU A 75 -19.96 1.56 37.89
N ARG A 76 -19.41 0.57 38.57
CA ARG A 76 -20.13 -0.20 39.61
C ARG A 76 -20.48 0.66 40.82
N ASP A 77 -19.57 1.54 41.23
CA ASP A 77 -19.77 2.43 42.39
C ASP A 77 -20.93 3.41 42.17
N ILE A 78 -21.23 3.77 40.92
CA ILE A 78 -22.40 4.59 40.55
C ILE A 78 -23.66 3.75 40.26
N ASN A 79 -23.64 2.44 40.54
CA ASN A 79 -24.71 1.48 40.27
C ASN A 79 -25.07 1.34 38.79
N CYS A 80 -24.10 1.44 37.88
CA CYS A 80 -24.33 1.14 36.48
C CYS A 80 -24.65 -0.35 36.28
N PRO A 81 -25.67 -0.72 35.51
CA PRO A 81 -26.00 -2.13 35.25
C PRO A 81 -24.83 -2.87 34.59
N GLU A 82 -24.56 -4.11 35.00
CA GLU A 82 -23.43 -4.92 34.48
C GLU A 82 -23.45 -5.07 32.96
N GLN A 83 -24.64 -5.19 32.34
CA GLN A 83 -24.76 -5.20 30.87
C GLN A 83 -24.29 -3.87 30.24
N THR A 84 -24.65 -2.74 30.82
CA THR A 84 -24.22 -1.42 30.34
C THR A 84 -22.71 -1.23 30.52
N ILE A 85 -22.14 -1.70 31.67
CA ILE A 85 -20.68 -1.68 31.88
C ILE A 85 -19.98 -2.49 30.79
N ARG A 86 -20.49 -3.68 30.51
CA ARG A 86 -19.98 -4.53 29.46
C ARG A 86 -19.98 -3.83 28.08
N ASP A 87 -21.11 -3.23 27.71
CA ASP A 87 -21.28 -2.53 26.42
C ASP A 87 -20.33 -1.33 26.31
N ILE A 88 -20.15 -0.56 27.38
CA ILE A 88 -19.20 0.56 27.45
C ILE A 88 -17.77 0.05 27.25
N ILE A 89 -17.35 -0.96 28.00
CA ILE A 89 -15.97 -1.49 27.92
C ILE A 89 -15.69 -2.11 26.55
N ILE A 90 -16.63 -2.86 25.97
CA ILE A 90 -16.49 -3.40 24.62
C ILE A 90 -16.33 -2.27 23.60
N ALA A 91 -17.18 -1.24 23.69
CA ALA A 91 -17.13 -0.10 22.76
C ALA A 91 -15.78 0.64 22.86
N ASP A 92 -15.31 0.90 24.08
CA ASP A 92 -14.06 1.62 24.30
C ASP A 92 -12.82 0.81 23.86
N VAL A 93 -12.76 -0.47 24.21
CA VAL A 93 -11.69 -1.38 23.72
C VAL A 93 -11.72 -1.48 22.20
N ASN A 94 -12.89 -1.59 21.58
CA ASN A 94 -13.01 -1.60 20.11
C ASN A 94 -12.50 -0.30 19.49
N ALA A 95 -12.82 0.85 20.09
CA ALA A 95 -12.32 2.16 19.65
C ALA A 95 -10.79 2.27 19.80
N LEU A 96 -10.23 1.75 20.89
CA LEU A 96 -8.78 1.68 21.10
C LEU A 96 -8.10 0.85 20.01
N PHE A 97 -8.59 -0.37 19.75
CA PHE A 97 -8.00 -1.25 18.75
C PHE A 97 -8.25 -0.77 17.31
N ALA A 98 -9.36 -0.08 17.04
CA ALA A 98 -9.58 0.57 15.75
C ALA A 98 -8.52 1.66 15.48
N ARG A 99 -8.18 2.48 16.49
CA ARG A 99 -7.08 3.46 16.39
C ARG A 99 -5.74 2.79 16.19
N ARG A 100 -5.44 1.74 16.95
CA ARG A 100 -4.20 0.96 16.80
C ARG A 100 -4.08 0.35 15.41
N ARG A 101 -5.14 -0.28 14.89
CA ARG A 101 -5.17 -0.80 13.51
C ARG A 101 -4.87 0.27 12.48
N ALA A 102 -5.50 1.43 12.61
CA ALA A 102 -5.30 2.52 11.67
C ALA A 102 -3.85 3.05 11.63
N VAL A 103 -3.10 2.93 12.73
CA VAL A 103 -1.73 3.44 12.85
C VAL A 103 -0.66 2.35 12.68
N GLU A 104 -0.87 1.17 13.29
CA GLU A 104 0.14 0.11 13.36
C GLU A 104 0.15 -0.81 12.13
N ILE A 105 -0.97 -0.93 11.38
CA ILE A 105 -1.04 -1.77 10.19
C ILE A 105 -0.61 -0.96 8.97
N PHE A 106 0.51 -1.35 8.36
CA PHE A 106 0.95 -0.79 7.10
C PHE A 106 0.27 -1.54 5.95
N THR A 107 -0.73 -0.90 5.33
CA THR A 107 -1.51 -1.49 4.25
C THR A 107 -0.90 -1.22 2.86
N PRO A 108 -1.25 -2.02 1.82
CA PRO A 108 -0.85 -1.73 0.45
C PRO A 108 -1.22 -0.31 -0.02
N ASP A 109 -2.36 0.22 0.41
CA ASP A 109 -2.82 1.57 0.06
C ASP A 109 -1.93 2.69 0.62
N GLN A 110 -1.13 2.37 1.63
CA GLN A 110 -0.14 3.30 2.18
C GLN A 110 1.15 3.36 1.35
N GLN A 111 1.32 2.47 0.37
CA GLN A 111 2.41 2.54 -0.62
C GLN A 111 2.05 3.51 -1.76
N TRP A 112 1.62 4.71 -1.41
CA TRP A 112 1.11 5.73 -2.34
C TRP A 112 2.11 6.20 -3.40
N TRP A 113 3.38 5.84 -3.28
CA TRP A 113 4.44 6.11 -4.27
C TRP A 113 4.59 5.01 -5.32
N ARG A 114 3.93 3.85 -5.17
CA ARG A 114 4.00 2.71 -6.09
C ARG A 114 2.69 2.54 -6.84
N ALA A 115 2.79 2.17 -8.12
CA ALA A 115 1.61 1.83 -8.90
C ALA A 115 1.07 0.43 -8.56
N GLU A 116 1.97 -0.51 -8.26
CA GLU A 116 1.63 -1.87 -7.86
C GLU A 116 2.12 -2.10 -6.43
N PRO A 117 1.22 -2.40 -5.50
CA PRO A 117 1.59 -2.70 -4.13
C PRO A 117 2.47 -3.96 -4.03
N ASP A 118 3.38 -3.97 -3.06
CA ASP A 118 4.20 -5.14 -2.77
C ASP A 118 3.31 -6.24 -2.13
N PRO A 119 3.26 -7.45 -2.71
CA PRO A 119 2.44 -8.54 -2.17
C PRO A 119 2.85 -8.97 -0.75
N VAL A 120 4.11 -8.77 -0.36
CA VAL A 120 4.60 -9.05 1.00
C VAL A 120 3.93 -8.12 2.01
N VAL A 121 3.66 -6.86 1.63
CA VAL A 121 2.97 -5.89 2.51
C VAL A 121 1.55 -6.35 2.84
N ALA A 122 0.82 -6.90 1.88
CA ALA A 122 -0.52 -7.44 2.14
C ALA A 122 -0.50 -8.60 3.15
N GLN A 123 0.50 -9.47 3.06
CA GLN A 123 0.67 -10.59 3.99
C GLN A 123 1.03 -10.12 5.40
N THR A 124 1.98 -9.17 5.52
CA THR A 124 2.39 -8.60 6.81
C THR A 124 1.26 -7.82 7.47
N ALA A 125 0.47 -7.05 6.69
CA ALA A 125 -0.71 -6.35 7.16
C ALA A 125 -1.75 -7.33 7.73
N ALA A 126 -2.05 -8.43 7.02
CA ALA A 126 -2.97 -9.46 7.49
C ALA A 126 -2.45 -10.21 8.72
N ALA A 127 -1.14 -10.40 8.85
CA ALA A 127 -0.54 -11.00 10.05
C ALA A 127 -0.69 -10.06 11.26
N LYS A 128 -0.39 -8.77 11.09
CA LYS A 128 -0.51 -7.76 12.15
C LYS A 128 -1.97 -7.56 12.59
N ASP A 129 -2.92 -7.57 11.63
CA ASP A 129 -4.34 -7.49 11.99
C ASP A 129 -4.80 -8.66 12.85
N ARG A 130 -4.36 -9.89 12.56
CA ARG A 130 -4.64 -11.06 13.38
C ARG A 130 -4.02 -10.98 14.77
N GLU A 131 -2.80 -10.44 14.89
CA GLU A 131 -2.14 -10.18 16.17
C GLU A 131 -2.97 -9.22 17.03
N LEU A 132 -3.34 -8.06 16.48
CA LEU A 132 -4.17 -7.06 17.16
C LEU A 132 -5.54 -7.60 17.56
N GLU A 133 -6.17 -8.41 16.71
CA GLU A 133 -7.43 -9.07 17.04
C GLU A 133 -7.28 -10.05 18.20
N THR A 134 -6.20 -10.79 18.25
CA THR A 134 -5.90 -11.70 19.37
C THR A 134 -5.68 -10.93 20.67
N GLU A 135 -4.91 -9.83 20.63
CA GLU A 135 -4.73 -8.95 21.78
C GLU A 135 -6.05 -8.37 22.28
N ARG A 136 -6.90 -7.86 21.36
CA ARG A 136 -8.23 -7.34 21.67
C ARG A 136 -9.09 -8.38 22.41
N ARG A 137 -9.16 -9.59 21.88
CA ARG A 137 -9.93 -10.68 22.49
C ARG A 137 -9.39 -11.05 23.86
N ASN A 138 -8.09 -11.16 24.01
CA ASN A 138 -7.45 -11.45 25.28
C ASN A 138 -7.75 -10.37 26.31
N LEU A 139 -7.68 -9.10 25.95
CA LEU A 139 -8.01 -7.98 26.83
C LEU A 139 -9.48 -8.04 27.26
N LEU A 140 -10.42 -8.20 26.34
CA LEU A 140 -11.85 -8.30 26.66
C LEU A 140 -12.16 -9.51 27.52
N SER A 141 -11.54 -10.67 27.28
CA SER A 141 -11.69 -11.86 28.06
C SER A 141 -11.17 -11.68 29.52
N ALA A 142 -10.07 -10.94 29.67
CA ALA A 142 -9.52 -10.63 31.00
C ALA A 142 -10.38 -9.64 31.79
N LEU A 143 -11.04 -8.67 31.11
CA LEU A 143 -11.86 -7.65 31.75
C LEU A 143 -13.29 -8.10 32.03
N LEU A 144 -13.91 -8.88 31.15
CA LEU A 144 -15.35 -9.17 31.12
C LEU A 144 -15.69 -10.65 31.28
N SER A 145 -14.72 -11.53 31.42
CA SER A 145 -14.82 -12.99 31.43
C SER A 145 -14.83 -13.64 30.02
N PRO A 146 -14.54 -14.96 29.91
CA PRO A 146 -14.44 -15.65 28.61
C PRO A 146 -15.71 -15.62 27.73
N ASN A 147 -16.87 -15.41 28.34
CA ASN A 147 -18.16 -15.44 27.63
C ASN A 147 -18.67 -14.06 27.19
N TRP A 148 -17.75 -13.09 26.99
CA TRP A 148 -18.11 -11.74 26.59
C TRP A 148 -18.67 -11.66 25.17
N GLU A 149 -18.36 -12.59 24.28
CA GLU A 149 -18.72 -12.58 22.85
C GLU A 149 -20.23 -12.63 22.58
N GLY A 150 -21.06 -13.07 23.54
CA GLY A 150 -22.50 -13.19 23.33
C GLY A 150 -23.28 -11.88 23.04
N GLY A 151 -22.62 -10.72 23.09
CA GLY A 151 -23.21 -9.40 22.79
C GLY A 151 -22.48 -8.61 21.71
N ASP A 152 -21.41 -9.15 21.14
CA ASP A 152 -20.47 -8.41 20.29
C ASP A 152 -20.96 -8.14 18.85
N LEU A 153 -22.11 -8.69 18.43
CA LEU A 153 -22.69 -8.46 17.09
C LEU A 153 -23.03 -7.00 16.80
N MET A 154 -23.15 -6.17 17.85
CA MET A 154 -23.40 -4.72 17.71
C MET A 154 -22.12 -3.88 17.67
N SER A 155 -20.97 -4.46 17.95
CA SER A 155 -19.68 -3.76 18.14
C SER A 155 -18.73 -3.88 16.94
N LEU A 156 -19.12 -4.56 15.87
CA LEU A 156 -18.32 -4.58 14.65
C LEU A 156 -18.20 -3.15 14.12
N PRO A 157 -16.99 -2.66 13.87
CA PRO A 157 -16.81 -1.36 13.24
C PRO A 157 -17.65 -1.34 11.96
N ARG A 158 -18.56 -0.38 11.86
CA ARG A 158 -19.27 -0.19 10.60
C ARG A 158 -18.22 0.11 9.55
N PRO A 159 -18.20 -0.62 8.42
CA PRO A 159 -17.30 -0.28 7.34
C PRO A 159 -17.52 1.20 7.01
N SER A 160 -16.42 1.95 6.93
CA SER A 160 -16.47 3.33 6.48
C SER A 160 -17.29 3.36 5.19
N ARG A 161 -18.28 4.25 5.09
CA ARG A 161 -19.11 4.40 3.88
C ARG A 161 -18.29 4.90 2.69
N LEU A 162 -17.05 5.32 2.95
CA LEU A 162 -16.20 5.90 1.93
C LEU A 162 -15.16 4.91 1.43
N PRO A 163 -14.89 4.98 0.13
CA PRO A 163 -13.79 4.23 -0.49
C PRO A 163 -12.42 4.84 -0.18
N ILE A 164 -12.31 5.83 0.70
CA ILE A 164 -11.06 6.54 1.04
C ILE A 164 -10.65 6.15 2.45
N PRO A 165 -9.75 5.17 2.63
CA PRO A 165 -9.27 4.79 3.95
C PRO A 165 -8.34 5.87 4.54
N LEU A 166 -8.78 6.51 5.63
CA LEU A 166 -7.96 7.44 6.42
C LEU A 166 -7.16 6.66 7.46
N ASP A 167 -6.14 5.94 7.02
CA ASP A 167 -5.27 5.07 7.81
C ASP A 167 -3.80 5.52 7.78
N GLY A 168 -2.93 4.78 8.50
CA GLY A 168 -1.51 5.06 8.60
C GLY A 168 -1.15 6.11 9.65
N PRO A 169 0.16 6.41 9.81
CA PRO A 169 0.66 7.21 10.93
C PRO A 169 0.10 8.63 11.00
N VAL A 170 -0.19 9.24 9.85
CA VAL A 170 -0.66 10.64 9.76
C VAL A 170 -2.18 10.69 9.71
N LEU A 171 -2.81 10.06 8.71
CA LEU A 171 -4.26 10.14 8.53
C LEU A 171 -5.03 9.26 9.52
N GLY A 172 -4.45 8.12 9.92
CA GLY A 172 -5.03 7.24 10.94
C GLY A 172 -5.12 7.86 12.33
N SER A 173 -4.20 8.78 12.65
CA SER A 173 -4.18 9.51 13.93
C SER A 173 -5.11 10.72 14.00
N LEU A 174 -5.80 11.07 12.90
CA LEU A 174 -6.77 12.19 12.90
C LEU A 174 -7.88 11.96 13.93
N PRO A 175 -8.33 13.03 14.63
CA PRO A 175 -9.52 13.00 15.46
C PRO A 175 -10.77 12.56 14.67
N ALA A 176 -11.74 11.97 15.35
CA ALA A 176 -12.93 11.41 14.69
C ALA A 176 -13.77 12.46 13.95
N ASP A 177 -13.91 13.65 14.53
CA ASP A 177 -14.60 14.79 13.95
C ASP A 177 -13.91 15.33 12.70
N VAL A 178 -12.56 15.34 12.70
CA VAL A 178 -11.77 15.72 11.53
C VAL A 178 -11.90 14.66 10.43
N LYS A 179 -11.85 13.36 10.77
CA LYS A 179 -12.09 12.28 9.80
C LYS A 179 -13.46 12.42 9.15
N GLU A 180 -14.50 12.62 9.95
CA GLU A 180 -15.85 12.81 9.44
C GLU A 180 -15.95 14.03 8.50
N SER A 181 -15.29 15.14 8.85
CA SER A 181 -15.25 16.34 8.01
C SER A 181 -14.55 16.07 6.68
N VAL A 182 -13.40 15.39 6.68
CA VAL A 182 -12.68 14.99 5.45
C VAL A 182 -13.53 14.06 4.60
N GLU A 183 -14.24 13.14 5.23
CA GLU A 183 -15.17 12.24 4.57
C GLU A 183 -16.31 13.01 3.88
N GLN A 184 -16.95 13.93 4.57
CA GLN A 184 -18.04 14.75 4.03
C GLN A 184 -17.57 15.61 2.85
N ILE A 185 -16.40 16.26 2.98
CA ILE A 185 -15.81 17.06 1.88
C ILE A 185 -15.54 16.18 0.66
N SER A 186 -14.97 14.98 0.87
CA SER A 186 -14.64 14.07 -0.23
C SER A 186 -15.88 13.53 -0.94
N LEU A 187 -16.95 13.21 -0.19
CA LEU A 187 -18.24 12.80 -0.76
C LEU A 187 -18.87 13.93 -1.58
N HIS A 188 -18.92 15.13 -1.00
CA HIS A 188 -19.48 16.29 -1.68
C HIS A 188 -18.73 16.61 -2.98
N ALA A 189 -17.40 16.52 -2.96
CA ALA A 189 -16.55 16.68 -4.15
C ALA A 189 -16.87 15.63 -5.23
N ALA A 190 -17.02 14.37 -4.83
CA ALA A 190 -17.38 13.29 -5.76
C ALA A 190 -18.76 13.52 -6.39
N ASP A 191 -19.74 13.93 -5.59
CA ASP A 191 -21.10 14.25 -6.06
C ASP A 191 -21.08 15.42 -7.05
N GLN A 192 -20.34 16.49 -6.77
CA GLN A 192 -20.20 17.64 -7.67
C GLN A 192 -19.59 17.26 -9.02
N VAL A 193 -18.52 16.45 -9.00
CA VAL A 193 -17.88 15.97 -10.23
C VAL A 193 -18.84 15.08 -11.02
N GLU A 194 -19.54 14.14 -10.37
CA GLU A 194 -20.48 13.23 -11.05
C GLU A 194 -21.67 14.02 -11.64
N GLU A 195 -22.22 14.99 -10.91
CA GLU A 195 -23.30 15.87 -11.39
C GLU A 195 -22.84 16.64 -12.65
N TYR A 196 -21.64 17.23 -12.60
CA TYR A 196 -21.06 17.91 -13.75
C TYR A 196 -20.89 16.99 -14.94
N LEU A 197 -20.28 15.83 -14.75
CA LEU A 197 -20.05 14.83 -15.82
C LEU A 197 -21.40 14.32 -16.39
N ALA A 198 -22.39 14.09 -15.55
CA ALA A 198 -23.72 13.68 -15.98
C ALA A 198 -24.41 14.78 -16.81
N ALA A 199 -24.24 16.04 -16.44
CA ALA A 199 -24.76 17.17 -17.20
C ALA A 199 -24.10 17.28 -18.57
N GLN A 200 -22.78 17.11 -18.68
CA GLN A 200 -22.06 17.12 -19.97
C GLN A 200 -22.49 15.94 -20.86
N ARG A 201 -22.63 14.75 -20.30
CA ARG A 201 -23.13 13.56 -21.01
C ARG A 201 -24.53 13.76 -21.61
N ARG A 202 -25.44 14.40 -20.86
CA ARG A 202 -26.82 14.71 -21.30
C ARG A 202 -26.84 15.62 -22.54
N VAL A 203 -25.92 16.54 -22.66
CA VAL A 203 -25.82 17.48 -23.79
C VAL A 203 -24.84 17.03 -24.88
N GLY A 204 -24.25 15.83 -24.74
CA GLY A 204 -23.28 15.27 -25.70
C GLY A 204 -21.98 16.04 -25.81
N LYS A 205 -21.58 16.78 -24.77
CA LYS A 205 -20.34 17.54 -24.73
C LYS A 205 -19.26 16.79 -23.92
N ASN A 206 -18.03 16.99 -24.35
CA ASN A 206 -16.89 16.55 -23.54
C ASN A 206 -16.75 17.43 -22.28
N PRO A 207 -16.34 16.87 -21.15
CA PRO A 207 -16.06 17.65 -19.95
C PRO A 207 -14.96 18.68 -20.22
N ASP A 208 -15.16 19.90 -19.70
CA ASP A 208 -14.16 20.96 -19.71
C ASP A 208 -13.09 20.69 -18.65
N PRO A 209 -11.81 20.52 -19.03
CA PRO A 209 -10.73 20.32 -18.06
C PRO A 209 -10.57 21.46 -17.05
N ALA A 210 -10.84 22.71 -17.47
CA ALA A 210 -10.73 23.88 -16.60
C ALA A 210 -11.78 23.86 -15.50
N GLU A 211 -13.02 23.42 -15.79
CA GLU A 211 -14.08 23.30 -14.78
C GLU A 211 -13.76 22.16 -13.80
N LEU A 212 -13.24 21.03 -14.28
CA LEU A 212 -12.78 19.95 -13.40
C LEU A 212 -11.62 20.41 -12.50
N ALA A 213 -10.70 21.22 -13.03
CA ALA A 213 -9.61 21.80 -12.23
C ALA A 213 -10.16 22.77 -11.17
N ARG A 214 -11.18 23.56 -11.49
CA ARG A 214 -11.84 24.46 -10.55
C ARG A 214 -12.51 23.69 -9.40
N LEU A 215 -13.22 22.60 -9.69
CA LEU A 215 -13.84 21.75 -8.67
C LEU A 215 -12.79 21.14 -7.74
N ARG A 216 -11.66 20.64 -8.30
CA ARG A 216 -10.54 20.11 -7.50
C ARG A 216 -9.92 21.16 -6.58
N GLN A 217 -9.75 22.39 -7.07
CA GLN A 217 -9.22 23.48 -6.24
C GLN A 217 -10.19 23.88 -5.11
N GLN A 218 -11.49 23.85 -5.38
CA GLN A 218 -12.49 24.09 -4.34
C GLN A 218 -12.37 23.02 -3.24
N THR A 219 -12.33 21.74 -3.60
CA THR A 219 -12.14 20.63 -2.65
C THR A 219 -10.84 20.80 -1.85
N ARG A 220 -9.74 21.15 -2.51
CA ARG A 220 -8.45 21.39 -1.85
C ARG A 220 -8.53 22.53 -0.84
N LYS A 221 -9.23 23.61 -1.18
CA LYS A 221 -9.46 24.74 -0.26
C LYS A 221 -10.28 24.33 0.97
N GLU A 222 -11.32 23.52 0.78
CA GLU A 222 -12.14 23.00 1.87
C GLU A 222 -11.32 22.07 2.78
N LEU A 223 -10.52 21.17 2.22
CA LEU A 223 -9.59 20.31 2.97
C LEU A 223 -8.53 21.11 3.75
N THR A 224 -8.03 22.23 3.17
CA THR A 224 -7.07 23.12 3.85
C THR A 224 -7.65 23.77 5.10
N ALA A 225 -8.97 23.92 5.20
CA ALA A 225 -9.63 24.48 6.38
C ALA A 225 -9.69 23.50 7.56
N VAL A 226 -9.58 22.18 7.33
CA VAL A 226 -9.74 21.13 8.34
C VAL A 226 -8.45 20.33 8.60
N LEU A 227 -7.51 20.32 7.66
CA LEU A 227 -6.25 19.59 7.74
C LEU A 227 -5.06 20.54 7.90
N THR A 228 -4.09 20.14 8.71
CA THR A 228 -2.79 20.81 8.74
C THR A 228 -2.05 20.61 7.40
N PRO A 229 -1.05 21.44 7.05
CA PRO A 229 -0.30 21.30 5.80
C PRO A 229 0.30 19.89 5.60
N ALA A 230 0.83 19.26 6.66
CA ALA A 230 1.39 17.91 6.61
C ALA A 230 0.32 16.83 6.38
N GLN A 231 -0.85 16.97 7.01
CA GLN A 231 -1.99 16.07 6.83
C GLN A 231 -2.60 16.21 5.43
N LEU A 232 -2.71 17.44 4.93
CA LEU A 232 -3.19 17.72 3.58
C LEU A 232 -2.24 17.13 2.53
N GLU A 233 -0.93 17.30 2.69
CA GLU A 233 0.06 16.70 1.79
C GLU A 233 -0.08 15.18 1.76
N GLU A 234 -0.18 14.53 2.93
CA GLU A 234 -0.35 13.08 3.02
C GLU A 234 -1.65 12.61 2.33
N PHE A 235 -2.72 13.39 2.47
CA PHE A 235 -3.98 13.13 1.78
C PHE A 235 -3.83 13.27 0.26
N LEU A 236 -3.21 14.35 -0.22
CA LEU A 236 -3.03 14.60 -1.64
C LEU A 236 -2.11 13.58 -2.31
N LEU A 237 -1.02 13.16 -1.64
CA LEU A 237 -0.13 12.10 -2.12
C LEU A 237 -0.86 10.77 -2.39
N ARG A 238 -1.92 10.48 -1.63
CA ARG A 238 -2.71 9.25 -1.80
C ARG A 238 -3.82 9.40 -2.81
N TYR A 239 -4.57 10.49 -2.75
CA TYR A 239 -5.89 10.57 -3.36
C TYR A 239 -6.01 11.59 -4.49
N SER A 240 -5.05 12.52 -4.68
CA SER A 240 -5.14 13.50 -5.75
C SER A 240 -4.91 12.88 -7.13
N ASP A 241 -5.51 13.49 -8.15
CA ASP A 241 -5.31 13.10 -9.55
C ASP A 241 -3.87 13.31 -10.00
N ASN A 242 -3.21 14.38 -9.52
CA ASN A 242 -1.81 14.67 -9.83
C ASN A 242 -0.89 13.57 -9.27
N ALA A 243 -1.12 13.08 -8.04
CA ALA A 243 -0.36 11.96 -7.49
C ALA A 243 -0.63 10.64 -8.25
N ARG A 244 -1.88 10.42 -8.69
CA ARG A 244 -2.24 9.26 -9.51
C ARG A 244 -1.54 9.31 -10.87
N ALA A 245 -1.53 10.48 -11.54
CA ALA A 245 -0.82 10.67 -12.79
C ALA A 245 0.68 10.40 -12.64
N LEU A 246 1.31 10.94 -11.60
CA LEU A 246 2.73 10.72 -11.31
C LEU A 246 3.04 9.23 -11.03
N ARG A 247 2.18 8.52 -10.28
CA ARG A 247 2.33 7.06 -10.09
C ARG A 247 2.26 6.30 -11.40
N THR A 248 1.31 6.68 -12.27
CA THR A 248 1.15 6.05 -13.59
C THR A 248 2.38 6.28 -14.46
N GLU A 249 2.91 7.49 -14.45
CA GLU A 249 4.14 7.84 -15.17
C GLU A 249 5.32 7.01 -14.67
N PHE A 250 5.57 6.98 -13.35
CA PHE A 250 6.65 6.18 -12.78
C PHE A 250 6.49 4.67 -13.01
N ALA A 251 5.24 4.17 -13.06
CA ALA A 251 4.95 2.78 -13.40
C ALA A 251 5.31 2.42 -14.85
N GLN A 252 5.13 3.37 -15.79
CA GLN A 252 5.53 3.19 -17.17
C GLN A 252 7.06 3.09 -17.33
N LEU A 253 7.79 3.70 -16.41
CA LEU A 253 9.25 3.62 -16.32
C LEU A 253 9.68 2.37 -15.51
N LYS A 254 9.41 1.17 -16.01
CA LYS A 254 9.48 -0.14 -15.35
C LYS A 254 10.58 -0.34 -14.28
N PHE A 255 11.72 0.34 -14.41
CA PHE A 255 12.89 0.15 -13.55
C PHE A 255 13.20 1.37 -12.68
N PHE A 256 12.40 2.41 -12.77
CA PHE A 256 12.57 3.64 -11.99
C PHE A 256 12.11 3.50 -10.55
N ASN A 257 12.34 2.50 -9.84
CA ASN A 257 11.88 2.28 -8.48
C ASN A 257 12.03 3.52 -7.59
N ALA A 258 11.08 4.46 -7.69
CA ALA A 258 11.09 5.68 -6.90
C ALA A 258 10.96 5.36 -5.41
N THR A 259 11.77 6.02 -4.58
CA THR A 259 11.60 5.99 -3.14
C THR A 259 10.43 6.87 -2.70
N PRO A 260 9.85 6.68 -1.49
CA PRO A 260 8.81 7.57 -0.96
C PRO A 260 9.25 9.04 -0.94
N ASP A 261 10.52 9.31 -0.59
CA ASP A 261 11.06 10.67 -0.50
C ASP A 261 11.24 11.31 -1.88
N GLU A 262 11.71 10.55 -2.88
CA GLU A 262 11.78 11.02 -4.27
C GLU A 262 10.40 11.34 -4.81
N PHE A 263 9.42 10.44 -4.62
CA PHE A 263 8.05 10.67 -5.05
C PHE A 263 7.47 11.92 -4.40
N ARG A 264 7.62 12.07 -3.10
CA ARG A 264 7.16 13.24 -2.33
C ARG A 264 7.81 14.53 -2.82
N SER A 265 9.11 14.52 -3.05
CA SER A 265 9.86 15.67 -3.56
C SER A 265 9.37 16.10 -4.95
N VAL A 266 9.22 15.14 -5.86
CA VAL A 266 8.69 15.37 -7.21
C VAL A 266 7.24 15.88 -7.15
N PHE A 267 6.40 15.25 -6.33
CA PHE A 267 5.01 15.66 -6.16
C PHE A 267 4.89 17.10 -5.66
N ARG A 268 5.61 17.46 -4.58
CA ARG A 268 5.62 18.84 -4.03
C ARG A 268 5.96 19.89 -5.08
N THR A 269 6.82 19.52 -6.01
CA THR A 269 7.33 20.42 -7.03
C THR A 269 6.38 20.51 -8.22
N LEU A 270 5.83 19.39 -8.69
CA LEU A 270 5.00 19.32 -9.87
C LEU A 270 3.53 19.61 -9.62
N ASP A 271 3.01 19.29 -8.44
CA ASP A 271 1.58 19.45 -8.10
C ASP A 271 1.05 20.88 -8.34
N PRO A 272 1.71 21.95 -7.85
CA PRO A 272 1.25 23.33 -8.11
C PRO A 272 1.38 23.74 -9.59
N LEU A 273 2.34 23.19 -10.32
CA LEU A 273 2.51 23.46 -11.75
C LEU A 273 1.42 22.75 -12.56
N ASN A 274 1.10 21.51 -12.21
CA ASN A 274 0.03 20.75 -12.85
C ASN A 274 -1.34 21.40 -12.60
N ASP A 275 -1.58 21.96 -11.41
CA ASP A 275 -2.79 22.72 -11.11
C ASP A 275 -2.90 23.98 -11.98
N GLN A 276 -1.78 24.66 -12.25
CA GLN A 276 -1.74 25.82 -13.17
C GLN A 276 -1.97 25.38 -14.62
N LEU A 277 -1.31 24.31 -15.06
CA LEU A 277 -1.49 23.74 -16.40
C LEU A 277 -2.94 23.36 -16.66
N ALA A 278 -3.62 22.76 -15.68
CA ALA A 278 -5.01 22.32 -15.83
C ALA A 278 -6.02 23.48 -16.00
N GLN A 279 -5.64 24.72 -15.67
CA GLN A 279 -6.49 25.90 -15.78
C GLN A 279 -6.25 26.70 -17.07
N LEU A 280 -5.24 26.35 -17.86
CA LEU A 280 -4.93 27.10 -19.09
C LEU A 280 -5.93 26.79 -20.20
N ASP A 281 -6.33 27.83 -20.90
CA ASP A 281 -7.04 27.72 -22.18
C ASP A 281 -6.04 27.47 -23.33
N TYR A 282 -5.89 26.22 -23.72
CA TYR A 282 -4.99 25.83 -24.81
C TYR A 282 -5.46 26.27 -26.21
N SER A 283 -6.67 26.78 -26.35
CA SER A 283 -7.18 27.25 -27.62
C SER A 283 -6.59 28.61 -28.04
N THR A 284 -5.96 29.33 -27.11
CA THR A 284 -5.35 30.63 -27.33
C THR A 284 -3.84 30.53 -27.54
N PRO A 285 -3.24 31.36 -28.40
CA PRO A 285 -1.77 31.40 -28.57
C PRO A 285 -1.02 31.73 -27.29
N GLN A 286 -1.60 32.58 -26.42
CA GLN A 286 -1.05 32.92 -25.11
C GLN A 286 -1.07 31.71 -24.16
N GLY A 287 -2.19 30.95 -24.11
CA GLY A 287 -2.29 29.75 -23.32
C GLY A 287 -1.29 28.68 -23.76
N ALA A 288 -1.08 28.51 -25.06
CA ALA A 288 -0.05 27.61 -25.59
C ALA A 288 1.37 28.02 -25.15
N GLN A 289 1.71 29.31 -25.21
CA GLN A 289 2.99 29.82 -24.75
C GLN A 289 3.19 29.67 -23.24
N GLN A 290 2.15 29.93 -22.45
CA GLN A 290 2.18 29.72 -21.00
C GLN A 290 2.37 28.25 -20.63
N ARG A 291 1.69 27.34 -21.36
CA ARG A 291 1.90 25.89 -21.22
C ARG A 291 3.36 25.52 -21.42
N ASP A 292 3.98 25.96 -22.53
CA ASP A 292 5.36 25.61 -22.86
C ASP A 292 6.33 26.13 -21.80
N ALA A 293 6.08 27.31 -21.24
CA ALA A 293 6.85 27.87 -20.15
C ALA A 293 6.69 27.04 -18.84
N LEU A 294 5.47 26.63 -18.47
CA LEU A 294 5.22 25.82 -17.29
C LEU A 294 5.79 24.40 -17.44
N VAL A 295 5.74 23.81 -18.64
CA VAL A 295 6.35 22.51 -18.91
C VAL A 295 7.87 22.60 -18.75
N ALA A 296 8.52 23.62 -19.31
CA ALA A 296 9.95 23.83 -19.15
C ALA A 296 10.33 24.06 -17.66
N GLN A 297 9.54 24.84 -16.95
CA GLN A 297 9.70 25.02 -15.50
C GLN A 297 9.56 23.69 -14.74
N GLY A 298 8.61 22.84 -15.14
CA GLY A 298 8.40 21.52 -14.58
C GLY A 298 9.60 20.58 -14.78
N GLU A 299 10.22 20.59 -15.98
CA GLU A 299 11.43 19.80 -16.25
C GLU A 299 12.61 20.22 -15.36
N GLU A 300 12.88 21.52 -15.25
CA GLU A 300 13.95 22.03 -14.37
C GLU A 300 13.66 21.72 -12.88
N ALA A 301 12.43 21.86 -12.48
CA ALA A 301 11.99 21.57 -11.13
C ALA A 301 12.10 20.06 -10.81
N LEU A 302 11.75 19.20 -11.75
CA LEU A 302 11.92 17.74 -11.64
C LEU A 302 13.40 17.36 -11.54
N LYS A 303 14.27 17.99 -12.33
CA LYS A 303 15.71 17.79 -12.27
C LYS A 303 16.27 18.16 -10.89
N LEU A 304 15.82 19.27 -10.34
CA LEU A 304 16.21 19.68 -8.98
C LEU A 304 15.69 18.73 -7.90
N ALA A 305 14.45 18.25 -8.03
CA ALA A 305 13.82 17.35 -7.06
C ALA A 305 14.49 15.97 -7.01
N LEU A 306 14.89 15.42 -8.16
CA LEU A 306 15.56 14.12 -8.28
C LEU A 306 17.07 14.21 -8.11
N GLY A 307 17.67 15.37 -8.42
CA GLY A 307 19.12 15.53 -8.57
C GLY A 307 19.61 14.99 -9.92
N GLU A 308 20.79 15.44 -10.35
CA GLU A 308 21.29 15.21 -11.71
C GLU A 308 21.38 13.73 -12.10
N LYS A 309 21.94 12.90 -11.24
CA LYS A 309 22.13 11.46 -11.52
C LYS A 309 20.80 10.73 -11.71
N ARG A 310 19.87 10.96 -10.82
CA ARG A 310 18.59 10.27 -10.81
C ARG A 310 17.66 10.80 -11.92
N TYR A 311 17.76 12.10 -12.22
CA TYR A 311 17.08 12.69 -13.37
C TYR A 311 17.61 12.15 -14.71
N ALA A 312 18.93 11.95 -14.83
CA ALA A 312 19.49 11.32 -16.03
C ALA A 312 18.97 9.88 -16.22
N GLU A 313 18.86 9.09 -15.14
CA GLU A 313 18.24 7.76 -15.16
C GLU A 313 16.76 7.82 -15.58
N TYR A 314 15.99 8.74 -14.98
CA TYR A 314 14.61 9.00 -15.35
C TYR A 314 14.46 9.30 -16.84
N ARG A 315 15.31 10.18 -17.39
CA ARG A 315 15.31 10.52 -18.83
C ARG A 315 15.65 9.33 -19.73
N LEU A 316 16.65 8.53 -19.36
CA LEU A 316 17.04 7.34 -20.10
C LEU A 316 15.93 6.29 -20.13
N LEU A 317 15.23 6.11 -19.02
CA LEU A 317 14.12 5.14 -18.92
C LEU A 317 12.89 5.52 -19.77
N HIS A 318 12.79 6.74 -20.28
CA HIS A 318 11.81 7.12 -21.30
C HIS A 318 12.14 6.54 -22.69
N ASP A 319 13.39 6.22 -22.98
CA ASP A 319 13.76 5.53 -24.22
C ASP A 319 13.48 4.00 -24.09
N GLU A 320 12.64 3.48 -24.98
CA GLU A 320 12.28 2.06 -25.00
C GLU A 320 13.52 1.16 -25.16
N ARG A 321 14.45 1.56 -26.01
CA ARG A 321 15.70 0.83 -26.24
C ARG A 321 16.57 0.75 -24.98
N TYR A 322 16.55 1.80 -24.17
CA TYR A 322 17.25 1.76 -22.87
C TYR A 322 16.56 0.82 -21.89
N ARG A 323 15.21 0.83 -21.83
CA ARG A 323 14.45 -0.11 -20.99
C ARG A 323 14.73 -1.56 -21.36
N ASP A 324 14.81 -1.86 -22.66
CA ASP A 324 15.15 -3.19 -23.16
C ASP A 324 16.60 -3.59 -22.81
N ALA A 325 17.55 -2.67 -22.95
CA ALA A 325 18.93 -2.89 -22.54
C ALA A 325 19.05 -3.12 -21.03
N TYR A 326 18.30 -2.35 -20.23
CA TYR A 326 18.28 -2.50 -18.78
C TYR A 326 17.66 -3.84 -18.35
N ALA A 327 16.55 -4.26 -18.98
CA ALA A 327 15.93 -5.55 -18.73
C ALA A 327 16.87 -6.72 -19.05
N GLU A 328 17.64 -6.63 -20.15
CA GLU A 328 18.63 -7.63 -20.55
C GLU A 328 19.78 -7.69 -19.55
N ALA A 329 20.34 -6.55 -19.16
CA ALA A 329 21.39 -6.43 -18.13
C ALA A 329 20.93 -7.01 -16.79
N GLN A 330 19.72 -6.71 -16.36
CA GLN A 330 19.14 -7.21 -15.12
C GLN A 330 18.95 -8.73 -15.16
N LYS A 331 18.47 -9.27 -16.28
CA LYS A 331 18.33 -10.72 -16.47
C LYS A 331 19.68 -11.45 -16.42
N ALA A 332 20.74 -10.80 -16.90
CA ALA A 332 22.10 -11.31 -16.83
C ALA A 332 22.76 -11.13 -15.45
N GLY A 333 22.10 -10.42 -14.51
CA GLY A 333 22.65 -10.16 -13.17
C GLY A 333 23.67 -9.02 -13.12
N ALA A 334 23.78 -8.21 -14.18
CA ALA A 334 24.74 -7.10 -14.32
C ALA A 334 24.05 -5.80 -14.73
N PRO A 335 23.13 -5.24 -13.89
CA PRO A 335 22.34 -4.05 -14.24
C PRO A 335 23.19 -2.81 -14.55
N GLU A 336 24.42 -2.73 -14.04
CA GLU A 336 25.37 -1.65 -14.32
C GLU A 336 25.82 -1.61 -15.79
N THR A 337 25.67 -2.70 -16.53
CA THR A 337 26.05 -2.77 -17.96
C THR A 337 24.95 -2.23 -18.89
N ALA A 338 23.78 -1.84 -18.36
CA ALA A 338 22.66 -1.35 -19.16
C ALA A 338 23.02 -0.20 -20.09
N GLY A 339 23.85 0.75 -19.62
CA GLY A 339 24.35 1.86 -20.44
C GLY A 339 25.21 1.41 -21.63
N ALA A 340 26.05 0.42 -21.42
CA ALA A 340 26.89 -0.16 -22.49
C ALA A 340 26.03 -0.90 -23.51
N LEU A 341 25.10 -1.72 -23.07
CA LEU A 341 24.15 -2.42 -23.95
C LEU A 341 23.28 -1.45 -24.75
N TYR A 342 22.84 -0.36 -24.14
CA TYR A 342 22.10 0.68 -24.84
C TYR A 342 22.94 1.32 -25.94
N ALA A 343 24.18 1.72 -25.65
CA ALA A 343 25.09 2.30 -26.64
C ALA A 343 25.32 1.33 -27.83
N ILE A 344 25.52 0.02 -27.55
CA ILE A 344 25.65 -1.01 -28.58
C ILE A 344 24.37 -1.11 -29.43
N LYS A 345 23.17 -1.11 -28.82
CA LYS A 345 21.90 -1.18 -29.55
C LYS A 345 21.66 0.05 -30.43
N VAL A 346 22.03 1.24 -29.95
CA VAL A 346 21.92 2.48 -30.72
C VAL A 346 22.88 2.43 -31.92
N ALA A 347 24.15 2.13 -31.70
CA ALA A 347 25.15 2.03 -32.77
C ALA A 347 24.78 0.96 -33.82
N ALA A 348 24.28 -0.21 -33.35
CA ALA A 348 23.82 -1.26 -34.27
C ALA A 348 22.61 -0.81 -35.10
N ALA A 349 21.64 -0.10 -34.50
CA ALA A 349 20.49 0.42 -35.24
C ALA A 349 20.89 1.41 -36.31
N GLU A 350 21.86 2.31 -36.03
CA GLU A 350 22.40 3.26 -36.97
C GLU A 350 23.14 2.55 -38.13
N GLU A 351 23.94 1.52 -37.83
CA GLU A 351 24.64 0.74 -38.82
C GLU A 351 23.68 -0.05 -39.72
N LEU A 352 22.66 -0.69 -39.13
CA LEU A 352 21.61 -1.39 -39.90
C LEU A 352 20.84 -0.44 -40.81
N ALA A 353 20.54 0.78 -40.35
CA ALA A 353 19.91 1.81 -41.18
C ALA A 353 20.82 2.23 -42.35
N ARG A 354 22.11 2.47 -42.09
CA ARG A 354 23.14 2.80 -43.11
C ARG A 354 23.25 1.72 -44.18
N ILE A 355 23.28 0.43 -43.78
CA ILE A 355 23.34 -0.70 -44.72
C ILE A 355 22.07 -0.76 -45.58
N LYS A 356 20.89 -0.51 -45.03
CA LYS A 356 19.61 -0.50 -45.78
C LYS A 356 19.56 0.56 -46.82
N GLU A 357 20.11 1.75 -46.53
CA GLU A 357 20.12 2.93 -47.46
C GLU A 357 21.30 2.91 -48.44
N LYS A 358 22.29 2.03 -48.25
CA LYS A 358 23.49 2.01 -49.08
C LYS A 358 23.18 1.64 -50.53
N ALA A 359 23.42 2.58 -51.44
CA ALA A 359 23.24 2.36 -52.86
C ALA A 359 24.34 1.42 -53.42
N GLY A 360 23.99 0.65 -54.46
CA GLY A 360 24.94 -0.20 -55.19
C GLY A 360 25.13 -1.62 -54.61
N LEU A 361 24.42 -2.00 -53.56
CA LEU A 361 24.39 -3.39 -53.07
C LEU A 361 23.26 -4.18 -53.74
N THR A 362 23.55 -5.42 -54.14
CA THR A 362 22.51 -6.40 -54.49
C THR A 362 21.74 -6.81 -53.24
N ASP A 363 20.52 -7.37 -53.39
CA ASP A 363 19.70 -7.80 -52.23
C ASP A 363 20.42 -8.88 -51.42
N GLU A 364 21.16 -9.79 -52.08
CA GLU A 364 21.95 -10.81 -51.40
C GLU A 364 23.13 -10.20 -50.62
N GLN A 365 23.85 -9.24 -51.22
CA GLN A 365 24.96 -8.56 -50.55
C GLN A 365 24.45 -7.77 -49.36
N ARG A 366 23.30 -7.08 -49.50
CA ARG A 366 22.65 -6.36 -48.41
C ARG A 366 22.26 -7.31 -47.28
N ALA A 367 21.68 -8.47 -47.57
CA ALA A 367 21.32 -9.47 -46.57
C ALA A 367 22.55 -10.00 -45.80
N ILE A 368 23.68 -10.20 -46.49
CA ILE A 368 24.92 -10.62 -45.84
C ILE A 368 25.46 -9.53 -44.91
N GLU A 369 25.49 -8.27 -45.34
CA GLU A 369 25.98 -7.15 -44.52
C GLU A 369 25.07 -6.96 -43.27
N LEU A 370 23.75 -7.08 -43.42
CA LEU A 370 22.81 -6.99 -42.31
C LEU A 370 23.07 -8.12 -41.30
N LYS A 371 23.28 -9.37 -41.78
CA LYS A 371 23.59 -10.50 -40.87
C LYS A 371 24.95 -10.37 -40.20
N ARG A 372 25.92 -9.77 -40.86
CA ARG A 372 27.22 -9.46 -40.26
C ARG A 372 27.07 -8.42 -39.14
N ALA A 373 26.31 -7.34 -39.37
CA ALA A 373 26.04 -6.31 -38.36
C ALA A 373 25.29 -6.89 -37.14
N GLU A 374 24.29 -7.76 -37.36
CA GLU A 374 23.58 -8.46 -36.29
C GLU A 374 24.54 -9.34 -35.45
N LEU A 375 25.46 -10.08 -36.11
CA LEU A 375 26.44 -10.91 -35.40
C LEU A 375 27.41 -10.07 -34.57
N GLU A 376 27.90 -8.94 -35.11
CA GLU A 376 28.77 -8.02 -34.35
C GLU A 376 28.06 -7.43 -33.16
N GLN A 377 26.76 -7.09 -33.28
CA GLN A 377 25.96 -6.65 -32.15
C GLN A 377 25.85 -7.72 -31.07
N LEU A 378 25.60 -8.98 -31.45
CA LEU A 378 25.51 -10.09 -30.50
C LEU A 378 26.84 -10.32 -29.76
N LYS A 379 27.97 -10.24 -30.46
CA LYS A 379 29.30 -10.33 -29.86
C LYS A 379 29.56 -9.20 -28.87
N ALA A 380 29.26 -7.98 -29.27
CA ALA A 380 29.42 -6.81 -28.42
C ALA A 380 28.54 -6.90 -27.15
N ASN A 381 27.29 -7.39 -27.28
CA ASN A 381 26.41 -7.64 -26.15
C ASN A 381 26.99 -8.71 -25.21
N ALA A 382 27.45 -9.85 -25.75
CA ALA A 382 28.06 -10.90 -24.94
C ALA A 382 29.29 -10.38 -24.18
N GLN A 383 30.15 -9.62 -24.86
CA GLN A 383 31.32 -8.99 -24.24
C GLN A 383 30.95 -8.01 -23.13
N ALA A 384 29.94 -7.16 -23.36
CA ALA A 384 29.45 -6.19 -22.35
C ALA A 384 28.88 -6.88 -21.10
N LEU A 385 28.27 -8.05 -21.28
CA LEU A 385 27.72 -8.87 -20.21
C LEU A 385 28.75 -9.83 -19.57
N GLY A 386 30.00 -9.82 -20.02
CA GLY A 386 31.04 -10.77 -19.56
C GLY A 386 30.75 -12.23 -19.90
N GLN A 387 29.94 -12.47 -20.94
CA GLN A 387 29.59 -13.79 -21.43
C GLN A 387 30.63 -14.26 -22.47
N GLU A 388 30.77 -15.58 -22.67
CA GLU A 388 31.62 -16.11 -23.71
C GLU A 388 31.10 -15.73 -25.11
N ASP A 389 32.02 -15.47 -26.06
CA ASP A 389 31.66 -15.09 -27.45
C ASP A 389 30.78 -16.19 -28.08
N PRO A 390 29.54 -15.88 -28.50
CA PRO A 390 28.65 -16.89 -29.10
C PRO A 390 29.15 -17.46 -30.42
N SER A 391 30.20 -16.88 -31.03
CA SER A 391 30.83 -17.39 -32.24
C SER A 391 32.05 -18.27 -31.98
N GLU A 392 32.57 -18.29 -30.75
CA GLU A 392 33.62 -19.22 -30.40
C GLU A 392 33.04 -20.63 -30.12
N PRO A 393 33.66 -21.68 -30.64
CA PRO A 393 33.26 -23.05 -30.29
C PRO A 393 33.37 -23.23 -28.76
N ALA A 394 32.30 -23.73 -28.14
CA ALA A 394 32.24 -23.93 -26.71
C ALA A 394 33.55 -24.50 -26.20
N LYS A 395 34.20 -23.79 -25.25
CA LYS A 395 35.43 -24.32 -24.61
C LYS A 395 35.17 -25.73 -24.16
N PRO A 396 36.01 -26.70 -24.54
CA PRO A 396 35.79 -28.07 -24.11
C PRO A 396 35.65 -28.11 -22.60
N ALA A 397 34.58 -28.72 -22.14
CA ALA A 397 34.31 -28.84 -20.71
C ALA A 397 35.60 -29.25 -19.98
N PRO A 398 35.97 -28.65 -18.85
CA PRO A 398 37.18 -29.00 -18.13
C PRO A 398 37.19 -30.51 -17.95
N LYS A 399 38.30 -31.16 -18.39
CA LYS A 399 38.46 -32.62 -18.23
C LYS A 399 38.19 -32.93 -16.76
N PRO A 400 37.31 -33.90 -16.45
CA PRO A 400 37.05 -34.24 -15.07
C PRO A 400 38.39 -34.52 -14.38
N PRO A 401 38.58 -34.06 -13.15
CA PRO A 401 39.81 -34.27 -12.41
C PRO A 401 40.12 -35.76 -12.38
N PRO A 402 41.40 -36.15 -12.42
CA PRO A 402 41.78 -37.56 -12.34
C PRO A 402 41.12 -38.17 -11.09
N SER A 403 40.40 -39.25 -11.26
CA SER A 403 39.65 -39.91 -10.21
C SER A 403 40.06 -41.35 -10.01
N GLN A 404 40.11 -41.81 -8.77
CA GLN A 404 40.30 -43.19 -8.41
C GLN A 404 38.95 -43.88 -8.21
N ILE A 405 38.79 -45.09 -8.78
CA ILE A 405 37.56 -45.85 -8.57
C ILE A 405 37.68 -46.66 -7.26
N HIS A 406 36.80 -46.40 -6.33
CA HIS A 406 36.64 -47.19 -5.12
C HIS A 406 35.51 -48.22 -5.29
N THR A 407 35.75 -49.46 -4.87
CA THR A 407 34.69 -50.48 -4.82
C THR A 407 34.15 -50.56 -3.40
N VAL A 408 32.88 -50.23 -3.25
CA VAL A 408 32.19 -50.09 -1.94
C VAL A 408 32.19 -51.44 -1.22
N ALA A 409 32.63 -51.46 0.04
CA ALA A 409 32.56 -52.63 0.91
C ALA A 409 31.23 -52.63 1.67
N ASN A 410 30.90 -53.76 2.31
CA ASN A 410 29.64 -53.89 3.05
C ASN A 410 29.57 -52.91 4.22
N GLY A 411 28.52 -52.09 4.25
CA GLY A 411 28.28 -51.05 5.29
C GLY A 411 29.03 -49.72 5.08
N GLU A 412 29.62 -49.47 3.90
CA GLU A 412 30.20 -48.21 3.53
C GLU A 412 29.14 -47.31 2.90
N GLY A 413 28.90 -46.14 3.52
CA GLY A 413 28.03 -45.08 3.02
C GLY A 413 28.84 -43.84 2.63
N LEU A 414 28.17 -42.81 2.08
CA LEU A 414 28.76 -41.55 1.62
C LEU A 414 29.72 -40.93 2.64
N ASP A 415 29.29 -40.81 3.89
CA ASP A 415 30.04 -40.10 4.96
C ASP A 415 31.28 -40.91 5.38
N ARG A 416 31.23 -42.25 5.25
CA ARG A 416 32.38 -43.12 5.53
C ARG A 416 33.40 -43.03 4.42
N LEU A 417 32.95 -43.01 3.16
CA LEU A 417 33.83 -42.83 1.98
C LEU A 417 34.47 -41.42 2.01
N ALA A 418 33.70 -40.40 2.32
CA ALA A 418 34.20 -39.03 2.45
C ALA A 418 35.31 -38.92 3.49
N ARG A 419 35.13 -39.54 4.67
CA ARG A 419 36.16 -39.64 5.72
C ARG A 419 37.37 -40.48 5.33
N LEU A 420 37.16 -41.59 4.65
CA LEU A 420 38.20 -42.48 4.23
C LEU A 420 39.21 -41.82 3.27
N TYR A 421 38.67 -40.97 2.39
CA TYR A 421 39.48 -40.27 1.37
C TYR A 421 39.75 -38.79 1.70
N GLY A 422 39.27 -38.28 2.82
CA GLY A 422 39.48 -36.88 3.22
C GLY A 422 38.83 -35.85 2.31
N VAL A 423 37.73 -36.21 1.61
CA VAL A 423 36.99 -35.35 0.68
C VAL A 423 35.62 -34.96 1.25
N GLN A 424 35.05 -33.88 0.76
CA GLN A 424 33.71 -33.50 1.20
C GLN A 424 32.64 -34.43 0.57
N PRO A 425 31.56 -34.75 1.29
CA PRO A 425 30.44 -35.54 0.74
C PRO A 425 29.81 -34.92 -0.52
N SER A 426 29.82 -33.58 -0.64
CA SER A 426 29.38 -32.83 -1.83
C SER A 426 30.22 -33.17 -3.07
N ASP A 427 31.52 -33.30 -2.91
CA ASP A 427 32.46 -33.53 -4.01
C ASP A 427 32.36 -34.97 -4.54
N LEU A 428 32.15 -35.93 -3.63
CA LEU A 428 31.83 -37.31 -4.02
C LEU A 428 30.51 -37.41 -4.79
N ARG A 429 29.49 -36.67 -4.39
CA ARG A 429 28.22 -36.61 -5.14
C ARG A 429 28.41 -35.98 -6.50
N ALA A 430 29.13 -34.85 -6.58
CA ALA A 430 29.42 -34.18 -7.85
C ALA A 430 30.20 -35.05 -8.84
N ALA A 431 31.16 -35.86 -8.35
CA ALA A 431 31.94 -36.80 -9.16
C ALA A 431 31.14 -38.04 -9.59
N ASN A 432 29.97 -38.30 -9.03
CA ASN A 432 29.13 -39.48 -9.26
C ASN A 432 27.65 -39.15 -9.45
N PRO A 433 27.26 -38.38 -10.46
CA PRO A 433 25.87 -37.89 -10.61
C PRO A 433 24.83 -38.99 -10.83
N GLY A 434 25.27 -40.21 -11.21
CA GLY A 434 24.41 -41.39 -11.41
C GLY A 434 24.32 -42.36 -10.23
N VAL A 435 25.03 -42.11 -9.12
CA VAL A 435 25.10 -43.01 -7.98
C VAL A 435 24.15 -42.56 -6.85
N ASN A 436 23.26 -43.45 -6.44
CA ASN A 436 22.40 -43.19 -5.27
C ASN A 436 23.09 -43.61 -3.97
N PHE A 437 23.70 -42.66 -3.29
CA PHE A 437 24.48 -42.89 -2.07
C PHE A 437 23.66 -43.38 -0.86
N GLU A 438 22.33 -43.28 -0.88
CA GLU A 438 21.44 -43.80 0.17
C GLU A 438 21.17 -45.31 0.00
N LYS A 439 21.46 -45.86 -1.21
CA LYS A 439 21.22 -47.27 -1.56
C LYS A 439 22.46 -47.97 -2.01
N LEU A 440 23.65 -47.54 -1.58
CA LEU A 440 24.94 -48.18 -1.91
C LEU A 440 24.96 -49.63 -1.43
N LYS A 441 25.45 -50.48 -2.29
CA LYS A 441 25.67 -51.91 -2.01
C LYS A 441 27.13 -52.27 -2.14
N ALA A 442 27.55 -53.30 -1.44
CA ALA A 442 28.88 -53.87 -1.61
C ALA A 442 29.09 -54.29 -3.08
N GLY A 443 30.17 -53.84 -3.67
CA GLY A 443 30.51 -54.05 -5.08
C GLY A 443 30.20 -52.84 -5.98
N ASP A 444 29.45 -51.82 -5.53
CA ASP A 444 29.24 -50.59 -6.30
C ASP A 444 30.57 -49.85 -6.49
N LYS A 445 30.69 -49.17 -7.62
CA LYS A 445 31.89 -48.37 -7.95
C LYS A 445 31.63 -46.91 -7.79
N VAL A 446 32.45 -46.24 -6.97
CA VAL A 446 32.38 -44.81 -6.70
C VAL A 446 33.66 -44.12 -7.14
N SER A 447 33.55 -43.09 -7.93
CA SER A 447 34.68 -42.27 -8.40
C SER A 447 35.09 -41.26 -7.33
N VAL A 448 36.33 -41.27 -6.88
CA VAL A 448 36.88 -40.37 -5.87
C VAL A 448 37.86 -39.40 -6.52
N PRO A 449 37.62 -38.06 -6.44
CA PRO A 449 38.49 -37.05 -7.08
C PRO A 449 39.87 -37.01 -6.43
N LEU A 450 40.92 -37.31 -7.17
CA LEU A 450 42.32 -37.34 -6.67
C LEU A 450 42.85 -35.92 -6.34
N SER A 451 42.41 -34.90 -7.04
CA SER A 451 42.83 -33.52 -6.80
C SER A 451 42.45 -32.99 -5.42
N LEU A 452 41.45 -33.60 -4.76
CA LEU A 452 41.00 -33.24 -3.42
C LEU A 452 41.72 -34.06 -2.32
N ILE A 453 42.27 -35.25 -2.70
CA ILE A 453 43.02 -36.10 -1.78
C ILE A 453 44.49 -35.59 -1.63
N TYR A 454 45.07 -35.06 -2.73
CA TYR A 454 46.46 -34.57 -2.77
C TYR A 454 46.51 -33.20 -3.47
N PRO A 455 46.24 -32.09 -2.75
CA PRO A 455 46.16 -30.76 -3.38
C PRO A 455 47.47 -30.25 -3.98
N ASN A 456 48.59 -30.92 -3.78
CA ASN A 456 49.92 -30.53 -4.25
C ASN A 456 50.59 -31.54 -5.23
N LEU A 457 49.85 -32.46 -5.81
CA LEU A 457 50.44 -33.30 -6.87
C LEU A 457 50.49 -32.51 -8.18
N PRO A 458 51.68 -32.44 -8.85
CA PRO A 458 51.78 -31.79 -10.15
C PRO A 458 50.91 -32.58 -11.15
N THR A 459 50.05 -31.84 -11.87
CA THR A 459 49.26 -32.39 -12.96
C THR A 459 50.18 -33.05 -13.98
N PRO A 460 49.99 -34.32 -14.35
CA PRO A 460 50.83 -34.96 -15.41
C PRO A 460 50.49 -34.26 -16.74
N GLY A 461 51.39 -33.42 -17.23
CA GLY A 461 51.31 -32.82 -18.55
C GLY A 461 51.42 -31.30 -18.64
N GLN A 462 52.27 -30.66 -17.84
CA GLN A 462 52.89 -29.39 -18.19
C GLN A 462 54.33 -29.60 -18.61
#